data_aaafb9ebf2668db5b1b12b27adb4d2a3
#
_entry.id   aaafb9ebf2668db5b1b12b27adb4d2a3
#
_cell.length_a   1.000
_cell.length_b   1.000
_cell.length_c   1.000
_cell.angle_alpha   90.00
_cell.angle_beta   90.00
_cell.angle_gamma   90.00
#
_symmetry.space_group_name_H-M   'P 1'
#
loop_
_entity.id
_entity.type
_entity.pdbx_description
1 polymer ?
#
loop_
_entity_poly.entity_id
_entity_poly.type
_entity_poly.pdbx_seq_one_letter_code
_entity_poly.pdbx_strand_id
1 'polypeptide(L)'
;QSVVTYKTDSEVLPLPSNTIRTILKDRENNLWVGTAEGLVVLNGKERFTSSPIFRKFSFATHQNNLLFQDNIVHIREAKNGDIWVGTLDNGLYYLKRNPSTNDWNYQWINVQKGLSNNCIKAISEDNNSFIWVATNKGLNRIDPQTLSVKIYQLNDGLANNEFSERAYIEKRNGTLYFGGINGITSFTPAVFTEDTILPKLSFVNLSINNKTLKVGEEVNRQILLERSILNTDKLTLSSRNNNFSFDFVALHFTSTDKIIYKYKLEGFDKEWITSEQGNRSAKYTNIPPGNYLFSVKASCNGETWSEPLKMEIQVLQPLLLRWYFILLYILI
;
A
#
# COMPACT_ATOMS: atom_id res chain seq x y z
N GLN A 1 5.91 40.72 -33.80
CA GLN A 1 5.65 39.42 -33.08
C GLN A 1 4.64 38.67 -33.92
N SER A 2 5.03 37.50 -34.46
CA SER A 2 4.12 36.58 -35.17
C SER A 2 3.46 35.65 -34.17
N VAL A 3 2.16 35.41 -34.32
CA VAL A 3 1.42 34.38 -33.58
C VAL A 3 1.60 33.08 -34.37
N VAL A 4 2.02 32.01 -33.69
CA VAL A 4 2.14 30.67 -34.26
C VAL A 4 1.15 29.77 -33.57
N THR A 5 0.35 29.04 -34.35
CA THR A 5 -0.66 28.11 -33.84
C THR A 5 -0.26 26.68 -34.19
N TYR A 6 -0.34 25.77 -33.20
CA TYR A 6 -0.05 24.35 -33.32
C TYR A 6 -1.35 23.53 -33.13
N LYS A 7 -1.66 22.66 -34.07
CA LYS A 7 -2.88 21.82 -34.06
C LYS A 7 -2.58 20.42 -34.59
N THR A 8 -3.58 19.52 -34.49
CA THR A 8 -3.49 18.13 -35.03
C THR A 8 -3.38 18.06 -36.55
N ASP A 9 -3.91 19.07 -37.26
CA ASP A 9 -3.89 19.19 -38.72
C ASP A 9 -2.74 20.06 -39.28
N SER A 10 -1.79 20.44 -38.41
CA SER A 10 -0.60 21.21 -38.82
C SER A 10 0.29 20.35 -39.71
N GLU A 11 0.60 20.79 -40.95
CA GLU A 11 1.42 20.05 -41.92
C GLU A 11 2.85 19.77 -41.41
N VAL A 12 3.38 20.65 -40.57
CA VAL A 12 4.78 20.58 -40.14
C VAL A 12 4.93 19.83 -38.83
N LEU A 13 3.89 19.79 -37.95
CA LEU A 13 4.00 19.20 -36.58
C LEU A 13 2.66 18.98 -35.94
N PRO A 14 1.95 17.92 -36.27
CA PRO A 14 0.66 17.64 -35.64
C PRO A 14 0.82 17.30 -34.16
N LEU A 15 0.06 17.99 -33.33
CA LEU A 15 -0.15 17.57 -31.95
C LEU A 15 -0.97 16.27 -31.92
N PRO A 16 -0.82 15.41 -30.91
CA PRO A 16 -1.63 14.20 -30.79
C PRO A 16 -3.12 14.53 -30.65
N SER A 17 -3.44 15.62 -29.96
CA SER A 17 -4.81 16.12 -29.77
C SER A 17 -4.81 17.65 -29.65
N ASN A 18 -5.91 18.28 -30.10
CA ASN A 18 -6.13 19.72 -29.91
C ASN A 18 -6.56 20.06 -28.46
N THR A 19 -6.91 19.05 -27.66
CA THR A 19 -7.22 19.21 -26.24
C THR A 19 -5.97 19.19 -25.41
N ILE A 20 -5.45 20.38 -25.08
CA ILE A 20 -4.28 20.54 -24.23
C ILE A 20 -4.71 20.56 -22.76
N ARG A 21 -4.14 19.66 -21.96
CA ARG A 21 -4.44 19.50 -20.55
C ARG A 21 -3.43 20.22 -19.66
N THR A 22 -2.15 20.09 -19.99
CA THR A 22 -1.07 20.63 -19.16
C THR A 22 0.13 21.01 -19.99
N ILE A 23 0.86 22.03 -19.56
CA ILE A 23 2.11 22.49 -20.17
C ILE A 23 3.12 22.70 -19.05
N LEU A 24 4.32 22.16 -19.24
CA LEU A 24 5.45 22.36 -18.35
C LEU A 24 6.66 22.85 -19.16
N LYS A 25 7.35 23.87 -18.67
CA LYS A 25 8.69 24.23 -19.12
C LYS A 25 9.69 23.71 -18.11
N ASP A 26 10.56 22.77 -18.51
CA ASP A 26 11.60 22.23 -17.65
C ASP A 26 12.82 23.15 -17.54
N ARG A 27 13.78 22.81 -16.68
CA ARG A 27 15.01 23.59 -16.44
C ARG A 27 15.93 23.69 -17.66
N GLU A 28 15.82 22.74 -18.60
CA GLU A 28 16.56 22.74 -19.85
C GLU A 28 15.86 23.56 -20.94
N ASN A 29 14.76 24.25 -20.58
CA ASN A 29 13.88 24.99 -21.47
C ASN A 29 13.09 24.12 -22.46
N ASN A 30 13.04 22.80 -22.32
CA ASN A 30 12.12 21.98 -23.10
C ASN A 30 10.68 22.30 -22.68
N LEU A 31 9.77 22.24 -23.64
CA LEU A 31 8.35 22.42 -23.43
C LEU A 31 7.66 21.07 -23.53
N TRP A 32 7.15 20.60 -22.41
CA TRP A 32 6.36 19.39 -22.26
C TRP A 32 4.89 19.72 -22.40
N VAL A 33 4.18 19.07 -23.29
CA VAL A 33 2.76 19.32 -23.53
C VAL A 33 1.98 18.02 -23.39
N GLY A 34 1.16 17.96 -22.34
CA GLY A 34 0.23 16.88 -22.10
C GLY A 34 -1.11 17.17 -22.77
N THR A 35 -1.56 16.23 -23.59
CA THR A 35 -2.82 16.31 -24.33
C THR A 35 -3.79 15.23 -23.88
N ALA A 36 -5.00 15.26 -24.41
CA ALA A 36 -5.98 14.18 -24.18
C ALA A 36 -5.55 12.84 -24.83
N GLU A 37 -4.58 12.85 -25.75
CA GLU A 37 -4.16 11.68 -26.52
C GLU A 37 -2.61 11.56 -26.58
N GLY A 38 -1.94 11.87 -25.49
CA GLY A 38 -0.51 11.63 -25.32
C GLY A 38 0.31 12.84 -24.92
N LEU A 39 1.61 12.57 -24.79
CA LEU A 39 2.63 13.51 -24.36
C LEU A 39 3.55 13.88 -25.55
N VAL A 40 3.79 15.17 -25.73
CA VAL A 40 4.79 15.67 -26.69
C VAL A 40 5.78 16.59 -26.01
N VAL A 41 6.99 16.65 -26.56
CA VAL A 41 8.07 17.50 -26.07
C VAL A 41 8.66 18.30 -27.21
N LEU A 42 8.81 19.60 -27.00
CA LEU A 42 9.58 20.49 -27.87
C LEU A 42 10.92 20.79 -27.19
N ASN A 43 12.00 20.46 -27.85
CA ASN A 43 13.34 20.71 -27.32
C ASN A 43 13.61 22.20 -27.16
N GLY A 44 14.21 22.58 -26.05
CA GLY A 44 14.50 23.99 -25.72
C GLY A 44 15.36 24.71 -26.73
N LYS A 45 16.30 24.00 -27.40
CA LYS A 45 17.13 24.57 -28.45
C LYS A 45 16.35 24.81 -29.76
N GLU A 46 15.35 24.00 -30.05
CA GLU A 46 14.50 24.08 -31.24
C GLU A 46 13.34 25.08 -31.08
N ARG A 47 13.04 25.51 -29.86
CA ARG A 47 11.89 26.35 -29.52
C ARG A 47 11.87 27.69 -30.27
N PHE A 48 13.02 28.23 -30.60
CA PHE A 48 13.18 29.55 -31.27
C PHE A 48 13.62 29.44 -32.71
N THR A 49 13.58 28.24 -33.28
CA THR A 49 13.87 28.04 -34.74
C THR A 49 12.64 28.44 -35.57
N SER A 50 12.84 28.61 -36.89
CA SER A 50 11.76 28.88 -37.83
C SER A 50 10.72 27.76 -37.94
N SER A 51 11.10 26.54 -37.55
CA SER A 51 10.24 25.34 -37.61
C SER A 51 10.47 24.46 -36.37
N PRO A 52 9.87 24.83 -35.22
CA PRO A 52 10.03 24.08 -33.97
C PRO A 52 9.31 22.74 -34.09
N ILE A 53 9.95 21.63 -33.68
CA ILE A 53 9.41 20.26 -33.79
C ILE A 53 8.95 19.71 -32.44
N PHE A 54 7.66 19.48 -32.30
CA PHE A 54 7.10 18.68 -31.22
C PHE A 54 7.31 17.21 -31.51
N ARG A 55 8.05 16.53 -30.66
CA ARG A 55 8.28 15.10 -30.78
C ARG A 55 7.34 14.36 -29.85
N LYS A 56 6.64 13.35 -30.37
CA LYS A 56 5.90 12.43 -29.52
C LYS A 56 6.88 11.78 -28.57
N PHE A 57 6.59 11.82 -27.29
CA PHE A 57 7.45 11.21 -26.29
C PHE A 57 7.25 9.70 -26.32
N SER A 58 8.28 8.96 -26.78
CA SER A 58 8.26 7.50 -26.88
C SER A 58 9.43 6.87 -26.13
N PHE A 59 9.17 5.69 -25.58
CA PHE A 59 10.23 4.84 -25.03
C PHE A 59 10.64 3.81 -26.09
N ALA A 60 11.92 3.75 -26.42
CA ALA A 60 12.45 2.90 -27.48
C ALA A 60 12.29 1.38 -27.24
N THR A 61 11.87 0.95 -26.03
CA THR A 61 12.00 -0.45 -25.59
C THR A 61 10.72 -1.26 -25.46
N HIS A 62 9.52 -0.68 -25.64
CA HIS A 62 8.27 -1.45 -25.49
C HIS A 62 7.28 -1.21 -26.63
N GLN A 63 6.83 -2.32 -27.26
CA GLN A 63 5.88 -2.34 -28.37
C GLN A 63 4.47 -1.81 -28.00
N ASN A 64 4.16 -1.58 -26.71
CA ASN A 64 2.92 -0.99 -26.20
C ASN A 64 3.22 0.30 -25.42
N ASN A 65 3.57 1.36 -26.10
CA ASN A 65 3.79 2.69 -25.51
C ASN A 65 2.45 3.37 -25.21
N LEU A 66 1.87 3.07 -24.04
CA LEU A 66 0.60 3.63 -23.57
C LEU A 66 0.63 5.15 -23.40
N LEU A 67 1.79 5.76 -23.10
CA LEU A 67 1.94 7.22 -23.00
C LEU A 67 1.57 8.00 -24.28
N PHE A 68 1.51 7.34 -25.41
CA PHE A 68 1.09 7.98 -26.68
C PHE A 68 -0.40 8.18 -26.81
N GLN A 69 -1.19 7.44 -26.07
CA GLN A 69 -2.64 7.44 -26.15
C GLN A 69 -3.30 7.85 -24.83
N ASP A 70 -2.47 8.04 -23.78
CA ASP A 70 -2.98 8.38 -22.46
C ASP A 70 -3.43 9.84 -22.39
N ASN A 71 -4.50 10.08 -21.67
CA ASN A 71 -4.97 11.41 -21.33
C ASN A 71 -4.07 11.99 -20.22
N ILE A 72 -3.14 12.86 -20.59
CA ILE A 72 -2.14 13.44 -19.69
C ILE A 72 -2.75 14.65 -18.98
N VAL A 73 -2.93 14.54 -17.67
CA VAL A 73 -3.59 15.59 -16.88
C VAL A 73 -2.63 16.49 -16.11
N HIS A 74 -1.47 15.96 -15.73
CA HIS A 74 -0.49 16.74 -14.98
C HIS A 74 0.96 16.30 -15.30
N ILE A 75 1.86 17.27 -15.42
CA ILE A 75 3.29 17.04 -15.60
C ILE A 75 4.03 17.87 -14.57
N ARG A 76 5.00 17.26 -13.89
CA ARG A 76 5.85 17.95 -12.91
C ARG A 76 7.31 17.56 -13.09
N GLU A 77 8.18 18.57 -13.10
CA GLU A 77 9.62 18.38 -12.92
C GLU A 77 9.94 18.41 -11.42
N ALA A 78 10.56 17.34 -10.93
CA ALA A 78 11.03 17.24 -9.56
C ALA A 78 12.33 18.05 -9.35
N LYS A 79 12.70 18.29 -8.09
CA LYS A 79 13.92 19.05 -7.72
C LYS A 79 15.20 18.42 -8.25
N ASN A 80 15.21 17.11 -8.46
CA ASN A 80 16.34 16.35 -9.04
C ASN A 80 16.38 16.39 -10.58
N GLY A 81 15.38 17.00 -11.24
CA GLY A 81 15.27 17.07 -12.70
C GLY A 81 14.50 15.92 -13.36
N ASP A 82 14.05 14.95 -12.61
CA ASP A 82 13.18 13.87 -13.10
C ASP A 82 11.77 14.41 -13.38
N ILE A 83 11.07 13.78 -14.33
CA ILE A 83 9.73 14.20 -14.75
C ILE A 83 8.68 13.19 -14.26
N TRP A 84 7.63 13.68 -13.67
CA TRP A 84 6.46 12.91 -13.23
C TRP A 84 5.27 13.26 -14.09
N VAL A 85 4.61 12.27 -14.66
CA VAL A 85 3.50 12.43 -15.60
C VAL A 85 2.28 11.69 -15.08
N GLY A 86 1.24 12.43 -14.74
CA GLY A 86 -0.05 11.91 -14.27
C GLY A 86 -1.03 11.77 -15.41
N THR A 87 -1.75 10.64 -15.44
CA THR A 87 -2.78 10.32 -16.42
C THR A 87 -4.17 10.27 -15.78
N LEU A 88 -5.20 10.35 -16.61
CA LEU A 88 -6.58 10.27 -16.15
C LEU A 88 -6.96 8.85 -15.70
N ASP A 89 -6.46 7.80 -16.40
CA ASP A 89 -6.94 6.43 -16.23
C ASP A 89 -5.84 5.39 -16.00
N ASN A 90 -4.56 5.72 -16.34
CA ASN A 90 -3.46 4.76 -16.35
C ASN A 90 -2.45 4.95 -15.22
N GLY A 91 -2.69 5.85 -14.26
CA GLY A 91 -1.80 6.09 -13.13
C GLY A 91 -0.70 7.08 -13.45
N LEU A 92 0.49 6.83 -12.93
CA LEU A 92 1.60 7.76 -12.87
C LEU A 92 2.82 7.17 -13.58
N TYR A 93 3.48 7.99 -14.40
CA TYR A 93 4.77 7.66 -14.98
C TYR A 93 5.86 8.50 -14.35
N TYR A 94 6.93 7.84 -13.94
CA TYR A 94 8.16 8.44 -13.46
C TYR A 94 9.23 8.32 -14.55
N LEU A 95 9.69 9.46 -15.05
CA LEU A 95 10.68 9.56 -16.12
C LEU A 95 12.00 10.02 -15.53
N LYS A 96 13.01 9.16 -15.63
CA LYS A 96 14.36 9.42 -15.16
C LYS A 96 15.31 9.53 -16.34
N ARG A 97 16.08 10.62 -16.39
CA ARG A 97 17.06 10.79 -17.45
C ARG A 97 18.27 9.90 -17.21
N ASN A 98 18.69 9.18 -18.24
CA ASN A 98 19.95 8.44 -18.23
C ASN A 98 21.09 9.41 -18.55
N PRO A 99 22.03 9.68 -17.63
CA PRO A 99 23.09 10.65 -17.85
C PRO A 99 24.10 10.19 -18.92
N SER A 100 24.19 8.89 -19.21
CA SER A 100 25.15 8.32 -20.16
C SER A 100 24.65 8.37 -21.61
N THR A 101 23.36 8.09 -21.83
CA THR A 101 22.76 8.02 -23.18
C THR A 101 21.93 9.26 -23.51
N ASN A 102 21.64 10.09 -22.49
CA ASN A 102 20.74 11.23 -22.61
C ASN A 102 19.27 10.86 -22.94
N ASP A 103 18.94 9.56 -22.89
CA ASP A 103 17.59 9.03 -23.06
C ASP A 103 16.82 9.02 -21.76
N TRP A 104 15.50 8.82 -21.87
CA TRP A 104 14.63 8.71 -20.73
C TRP A 104 14.29 7.24 -20.44
N ASN A 105 14.54 6.81 -19.20
CA ASN A 105 13.99 5.59 -18.64
C ASN A 105 12.69 5.93 -17.94
N TYR A 106 11.73 5.01 -17.94
CA TYR A 106 10.47 5.23 -17.24
C TYR A 106 10.13 4.09 -16.31
N GLN A 107 9.36 4.43 -15.29
CA GLN A 107 8.67 3.48 -14.45
C GLN A 107 7.20 3.85 -14.39
N TRP A 108 6.35 2.85 -14.55
CA TRP A 108 4.91 3.00 -14.50
C TRP A 108 4.40 2.53 -13.14
N ILE A 109 3.69 3.41 -12.43
CA ILE A 109 3.15 3.20 -11.08
C ILE A 109 1.64 3.30 -11.16
N ASN A 110 0.95 2.24 -10.78
CA ASN A 110 -0.50 2.11 -10.84
C ASN A 110 -1.05 1.45 -9.57
N VAL A 111 -2.33 1.13 -9.53
CA VAL A 111 -2.97 0.47 -8.38
C VAL A 111 -2.29 -0.86 -8.03
N GLN A 112 -1.82 -1.64 -9.04
CA GLN A 112 -1.11 -2.90 -8.78
C GLN A 112 0.25 -2.70 -8.12
N LYS A 113 0.84 -1.50 -8.28
CA LYS A 113 2.09 -1.09 -7.64
C LYS A 113 1.89 -0.18 -6.43
N GLY A 114 0.69 -0.17 -5.87
CA GLY A 114 0.39 0.48 -4.60
C GLY A 114 -0.26 1.87 -4.67
N LEU A 115 -0.58 2.43 -5.84
CA LEU A 115 -1.38 3.66 -5.89
C LEU A 115 -2.81 3.41 -5.38
N SER A 116 -3.38 4.41 -4.73
CA SER A 116 -4.77 4.36 -4.26
C SER A 116 -5.77 4.35 -5.42
N ASN A 117 -5.44 4.97 -6.55
CA ASN A 117 -6.26 5.02 -7.77
C ASN A 117 -5.41 5.44 -8.97
N ASN A 118 -5.79 4.99 -10.19
CA ASN A 118 -5.11 5.34 -11.43
C ASN A 118 -5.47 6.73 -11.98
N CYS A 119 -6.53 7.36 -11.48
CA CYS A 119 -6.92 8.71 -11.89
C CYS A 119 -6.11 9.75 -11.11
N ILE A 120 -5.08 10.30 -11.74
CA ILE A 120 -4.23 11.30 -11.14
C ILE A 120 -4.90 12.69 -11.26
N LYS A 121 -4.89 13.45 -10.19
CA LYS A 121 -5.46 14.81 -10.12
C LYS A 121 -4.41 15.90 -10.00
N ALA A 122 -3.41 15.69 -9.16
CA ALA A 122 -2.33 16.64 -8.96
C ALA A 122 -1.06 15.92 -8.50
N ILE A 123 0.09 16.50 -8.82
CA ILE A 123 1.42 16.02 -8.42
C ILE A 123 2.15 17.18 -7.76
N SER A 124 2.66 16.97 -6.56
CA SER A 124 3.43 17.93 -5.77
C SER A 124 4.70 17.28 -5.22
N GLU A 125 5.69 18.07 -4.83
CA GLU A 125 6.92 17.58 -4.23
C GLU A 125 7.16 18.35 -2.92
N ASP A 126 7.47 17.63 -1.85
CA ASP A 126 7.77 18.28 -0.58
C ASP A 126 9.25 18.67 -0.42
N ASN A 127 9.58 19.25 0.72
CA ASN A 127 10.94 19.69 1.00
C ASN A 127 11.93 18.53 1.19
N ASN A 128 11.44 17.33 1.47
CA ASN A 128 12.22 16.11 1.61
C ASN A 128 12.29 15.29 0.30
N SER A 129 11.82 15.88 -0.81
CA SER A 129 11.76 15.27 -2.15
C SER A 129 10.80 14.08 -2.27
N PHE A 130 9.89 13.86 -1.33
CA PHE A 130 8.78 12.93 -1.54
C PHE A 130 7.78 13.52 -2.54
N ILE A 131 7.24 12.67 -3.39
CA ILE A 131 6.22 13.05 -4.36
C ILE A 131 4.83 12.76 -3.79
N TRP A 132 3.99 13.79 -3.78
CA TRP A 132 2.62 13.73 -3.32
C TRP A 132 1.67 13.72 -4.51
N VAL A 133 0.86 12.67 -4.60
CA VAL A 133 -0.02 12.43 -5.75
C VAL A 133 -1.46 12.34 -5.28
N ALA A 134 -2.25 13.34 -5.63
CA ALA A 134 -3.69 13.36 -5.38
C ALA A 134 -4.44 12.54 -6.43
N THR A 135 -5.42 11.77 -5.99
CA THR A 135 -6.24 10.88 -6.83
C THR A 135 -7.73 10.96 -6.48
N ASN A 136 -8.57 10.12 -7.11
CA ASN A 136 -9.97 9.95 -6.73
C ASN A 136 -10.18 9.12 -5.45
N LYS A 137 -9.12 8.47 -4.90
CA LYS A 137 -9.24 7.59 -3.72
C LYS A 137 -8.17 7.85 -2.66
N GLY A 138 -7.79 9.11 -2.50
CA GLY A 138 -6.84 9.52 -1.48
C GLY A 138 -5.61 10.21 -2.05
N LEU A 139 -4.72 10.56 -1.12
CA LEU A 139 -3.44 11.19 -1.37
C LEU A 139 -2.33 10.17 -1.19
N ASN A 140 -1.43 10.07 -2.15
CA ASN A 140 -0.31 9.13 -2.13
C ASN A 140 0.99 9.89 -1.89
N ARG A 141 1.83 9.41 -0.97
CA ARG A 141 3.22 9.86 -0.81
C ARG A 141 4.13 8.80 -1.40
N ILE A 142 4.96 9.16 -2.34
CA ILE A 142 5.88 8.27 -3.05
C ILE A 142 7.32 8.66 -2.72
N ASP A 143 8.11 7.70 -2.31
CA ASP A 143 9.55 7.84 -2.21
C ASP A 143 10.16 7.69 -3.63
N PRO A 144 10.81 8.71 -4.20
CA PRO A 144 11.35 8.62 -5.55
C PRO A 144 12.56 7.68 -5.68
N GLN A 145 13.17 7.25 -4.57
CA GLN A 145 14.32 6.34 -4.58
C GLN A 145 13.87 4.87 -4.61
N THR A 146 12.89 4.53 -3.77
CA THR A 146 12.41 3.15 -3.59
C THR A 146 11.12 2.88 -4.37
N LEU A 147 10.41 3.94 -4.78
CA LEU A 147 9.06 3.93 -5.35
C LEU A 147 8.00 3.31 -4.42
N SER A 148 8.31 3.23 -3.13
CA SER A 148 7.31 2.86 -2.13
C SER A 148 6.21 3.90 -2.06
N VAL A 149 4.96 3.44 -1.98
CA VAL A 149 3.77 4.29 -1.95
C VAL A 149 3.09 4.17 -0.60
N LYS A 150 2.88 5.30 0.06
CA LYS A 150 2.05 5.40 1.28
C LYS A 150 0.77 6.15 0.97
N ILE A 151 -0.37 5.55 1.30
CA ILE A 151 -1.70 6.10 1.02
C ILE A 151 -2.25 6.78 2.27
N TYR A 152 -2.81 7.97 2.08
CA TYR A 152 -3.56 8.72 3.09
C TYR A 152 -5.00 8.92 2.61
N GLN A 153 -5.95 8.76 3.52
CA GLN A 153 -7.38 8.82 3.26
C GLN A 153 -8.11 9.64 4.35
N LEU A 154 -9.44 9.71 4.26
CA LEU A 154 -10.28 10.43 5.22
C LEU A 154 -9.96 10.05 6.68
N ASN A 155 -9.74 8.75 6.94
CA ASN A 155 -9.40 8.24 8.27
C ASN A 155 -8.01 8.69 8.77
N ASP A 156 -7.17 9.22 7.88
CA ASP A 156 -5.87 9.81 8.22
C ASP A 156 -5.95 11.33 8.43
N GLY A 157 -7.17 11.90 8.45
CA GLY A 157 -7.41 13.32 8.69
C GLY A 157 -7.52 14.18 7.42
N LEU A 158 -7.63 13.57 6.23
CA LEU A 158 -7.93 14.33 5.02
C LEU A 158 -9.36 14.85 5.04
N ALA A 159 -9.63 15.98 4.39
CA ALA A 159 -10.97 16.53 4.26
C ALA A 159 -11.88 15.63 3.39
N ASN A 160 -11.30 14.88 2.47
CA ASN A 160 -11.99 13.95 1.58
C ASN A 160 -10.99 12.97 0.92
N ASN A 161 -11.51 11.93 0.22
CA ASN A 161 -10.70 11.02 -0.56
C ASN A 161 -10.61 11.41 -2.05
N GLU A 162 -11.54 12.22 -2.55
CA GLU A 162 -11.63 12.60 -3.95
C GLU A 162 -11.12 14.04 -4.14
N PHE A 163 -10.01 14.17 -4.87
CA PHE A 163 -9.36 15.44 -5.15
C PHE A 163 -9.75 16.01 -6.52
N SER A 164 -9.65 17.32 -6.66
CA SER A 164 -9.94 18.04 -7.90
C SER A 164 -8.70 18.20 -8.76
N GLU A 165 -8.89 18.23 -10.09
CA GLU A 165 -7.78 18.38 -11.04
C GLU A 165 -7.03 19.68 -10.80
N ARG A 166 -5.70 19.58 -10.65
CA ARG A 166 -4.77 20.71 -10.48
C ARG A 166 -5.08 21.64 -9.29
N ALA A 167 -5.94 21.23 -8.37
CA ALA A 167 -6.27 21.98 -7.18
C ALA A 167 -5.22 21.72 -6.09
N TYR A 168 -4.02 22.25 -6.28
CA TYR A 168 -2.94 22.14 -5.29
C TYR A 168 -2.09 23.40 -5.23
N ILE A 169 -1.48 23.66 -4.09
CA ILE A 169 -0.50 24.74 -3.87
C ILE A 169 0.60 24.24 -2.95
N GLU A 170 1.83 24.61 -3.29
CA GLU A 170 3.00 24.45 -2.43
C GLU A 170 3.41 25.82 -1.91
N LYS A 171 3.41 25.98 -0.61
CA LYS A 171 3.95 27.20 0.00
C LYS A 171 5.47 27.09 0.20
N ARG A 172 6.14 28.24 0.20
CA ARG A 172 7.59 28.33 0.44
C ARG A 172 8.02 27.76 1.81
N ASN A 173 7.13 27.76 2.79
CA ASN A 173 7.36 27.17 4.12
C ASN A 173 7.19 25.64 4.14
N GLY A 174 6.94 24.99 2.99
CA GLY A 174 6.75 23.55 2.87
C GLY A 174 5.33 23.05 3.16
N THR A 175 4.36 23.94 3.42
CA THR A 175 2.95 23.52 3.56
C THR A 175 2.36 23.19 2.20
N LEU A 176 1.73 22.04 2.10
CA LEU A 176 1.00 21.56 0.92
C LEU A 176 -0.51 21.76 1.14
N TYR A 177 -1.19 22.14 0.07
CA TYR A 177 -2.65 22.26 0.01
C TYR A 177 -3.17 21.46 -1.15
N PHE A 178 -4.22 20.69 -0.92
CA PHE A 178 -4.93 19.93 -1.96
C PHE A 178 -6.43 20.18 -1.83
N GLY A 179 -7.05 20.64 -2.91
CA GLY A 179 -8.49 20.84 -2.99
C GLY A 179 -9.22 19.58 -3.46
N GLY A 180 -10.39 19.35 -2.93
CA GLY A 180 -11.26 18.25 -3.29
C GLY A 180 -12.74 18.61 -3.17
N ILE A 181 -13.63 17.63 -3.34
CA ILE A 181 -15.09 17.85 -3.37
C ILE A 181 -15.68 18.39 -2.05
N ASN A 182 -15.01 18.14 -0.90
CA ASN A 182 -15.45 18.54 0.43
C ASN A 182 -14.48 19.53 1.11
N GLY A 183 -13.82 20.39 0.34
CA GLY A 183 -12.94 21.41 0.89
C GLY A 183 -11.45 21.17 0.63
N ILE A 184 -10.62 21.72 1.49
CA ILE A 184 -9.17 21.75 1.31
C ILE A 184 -8.49 20.97 2.42
N THR A 185 -7.61 20.06 2.05
CA THR A 185 -6.65 19.43 2.94
C THR A 185 -5.37 20.24 2.94
N SER A 186 -4.89 20.68 4.11
CA SER A 186 -3.60 21.37 4.24
C SER A 186 -2.75 20.71 5.32
N PHE A 187 -1.46 20.52 5.04
CA PHE A 187 -0.51 19.94 5.97
C PHE A 187 0.93 20.32 5.65
N THR A 188 1.78 20.23 6.66
CA THR A 188 3.22 20.27 6.48
C THR A 188 3.74 18.84 6.51
N PRO A 189 4.37 18.32 5.45
CA PRO A 189 4.80 16.92 5.37
C PRO A 189 5.66 16.42 6.55
N ALA A 190 6.43 17.32 7.16
CA ALA A 190 7.23 17.03 8.35
C ALA A 190 6.40 16.58 9.58
N VAL A 191 5.10 16.87 9.59
CA VAL A 191 4.17 16.45 10.68
C VAL A 191 3.74 14.99 10.49
N PHE A 192 3.82 14.45 9.29
CA PHE A 192 3.59 13.02 9.06
C PHE A 192 4.83 12.21 9.50
N THR A 193 5.08 12.21 10.80
CA THR A 193 6.00 11.25 11.39
C THR A 193 5.47 9.86 11.14
N GLU A 194 6.33 8.94 10.75
CA GLU A 194 5.96 7.54 10.71
C GLU A 194 5.48 7.14 12.10
N ASP A 195 4.30 6.54 12.15
CA ASP A 195 3.83 5.98 13.41
C ASP A 195 4.72 4.79 13.75
N THR A 196 5.75 5.07 14.54
CA THR A 196 6.74 4.09 15.00
C THR A 196 6.26 3.32 16.22
N ILE A 197 5.05 3.66 16.73
CA ILE A 197 4.49 2.95 17.88
C ILE A 197 4.04 1.57 17.42
N LEU A 198 4.77 0.57 17.87
CA LEU A 198 4.40 -0.82 17.59
C LEU A 198 3.11 -1.18 18.33
N PRO A 199 2.14 -1.82 17.65
CA PRO A 199 0.88 -2.19 18.27
C PRO A 199 1.10 -3.24 19.35
N LYS A 200 0.49 -3.06 20.53
CA LYS A 200 0.52 -4.05 21.60
C LYS A 200 -0.57 -5.09 21.35
N LEU A 201 -0.17 -6.34 21.18
CA LEU A 201 -1.07 -7.45 20.96
C LEU A 201 -1.67 -7.99 22.26
N SER A 202 -2.91 -8.45 22.16
CA SER A 202 -3.59 -9.15 23.23
C SER A 202 -4.51 -10.24 22.67
N PHE A 203 -4.62 -11.38 23.33
CA PHE A 203 -5.68 -12.34 23.07
C PHE A 203 -7.00 -11.81 23.60
N VAL A 204 -8.08 -12.06 22.86
CA VAL A 204 -9.44 -11.63 23.25
C VAL A 204 -10.26 -12.83 23.67
N ASN A 205 -10.30 -13.87 22.81
CA ASN A 205 -11.09 -15.07 23.04
C ASN A 205 -10.33 -16.32 22.64
N LEU A 206 -10.71 -17.43 23.27
CA LEU A 206 -10.44 -18.79 22.80
C LEU A 206 -11.78 -19.44 22.47
N SER A 207 -11.87 -20.06 21.30
CA SER A 207 -13.04 -20.86 20.94
C SER A 207 -12.62 -22.30 20.66
N ILE A 208 -13.44 -23.23 21.12
CA ILE A 208 -13.30 -24.68 20.85
C ILE A 208 -14.54 -25.14 20.08
N ASN A 209 -14.33 -25.85 18.95
CA ASN A 209 -15.41 -26.30 18.07
C ASN A 209 -16.39 -25.17 17.70
N ASN A 210 -15.88 -23.96 17.41
CA ASN A 210 -16.62 -22.73 17.11
C ASN A 210 -17.46 -22.15 18.28
N LYS A 211 -17.27 -22.61 19.51
CA LYS A 211 -17.91 -22.05 20.69
C LYS A 211 -16.87 -21.29 21.52
N THR A 212 -17.09 -20.00 21.75
CA THR A 212 -16.25 -19.18 22.61
C THR A 212 -16.33 -19.65 24.05
N LEU A 213 -15.18 -19.84 24.68
CA LEU A 213 -15.09 -20.32 26.05
C LEU A 213 -15.16 -19.18 27.06
N LYS A 214 -15.83 -19.47 28.18
CA LYS A 214 -15.78 -18.64 29.39
C LYS A 214 -14.82 -19.24 30.42
N VAL A 215 -14.29 -18.40 31.28
CA VAL A 215 -13.45 -18.86 32.40
C VAL A 215 -14.25 -19.79 33.30
N GLY A 216 -13.67 -20.93 33.65
CA GLY A 216 -14.31 -21.98 34.46
C GLY A 216 -15.31 -22.86 33.68
N GLU A 217 -15.53 -22.62 32.39
CA GLU A 217 -16.45 -23.43 31.61
C GLU A 217 -15.88 -24.81 31.30
N GLU A 218 -16.68 -25.84 31.56
CA GLU A 218 -16.33 -27.23 31.26
C GLU A 218 -16.71 -27.60 29.83
N VAL A 219 -15.72 -28.08 29.04
CA VAL A 219 -15.91 -28.58 27.67
C VAL A 219 -15.36 -29.99 27.59
N ASN A 220 -16.18 -30.96 27.20
CA ASN A 220 -15.80 -32.36 27.09
C ASN A 220 -15.12 -32.90 28.36
N ARG A 221 -15.66 -32.56 29.54
CA ARG A 221 -15.15 -32.92 30.89
C ARG A 221 -13.75 -32.32 31.18
N GLN A 222 -13.45 -31.18 30.63
CA GLN A 222 -12.18 -30.48 30.86
C GLN A 222 -12.48 -28.99 31.03
N ILE A 223 -11.93 -28.35 32.06
CA ILE A 223 -11.86 -26.91 32.20
C ILE A 223 -10.57 -26.47 31.49
N LEU A 224 -10.73 -25.74 30.38
CA LEU A 224 -9.61 -25.32 29.52
C LEU A 224 -9.06 -23.96 29.91
N LEU A 225 -9.90 -23.07 30.46
CA LEU A 225 -9.53 -21.75 30.94
C LEU A 225 -9.87 -21.64 32.45
N GLU A 226 -8.90 -21.86 33.32
CA GLU A 226 -9.04 -21.62 34.76
C GLU A 226 -9.01 -20.13 35.11
N ARG A 227 -8.39 -19.32 34.27
CA ARG A 227 -8.25 -17.87 34.34
C ARG A 227 -8.44 -17.23 32.97
N SER A 228 -8.53 -15.89 32.92
CA SER A 228 -8.64 -15.16 31.64
C SER A 228 -7.53 -15.56 30.66
N ILE A 229 -7.89 -15.65 29.38
CA ILE A 229 -6.92 -15.91 28.30
C ILE A 229 -5.76 -14.90 28.28
N LEU A 230 -6.01 -13.68 28.76
CA LEU A 230 -5.00 -12.63 28.91
C LEU A 230 -3.84 -13.02 29.84
N ASN A 231 -4.11 -13.91 30.79
CA ASN A 231 -3.16 -14.36 31.82
C ASN A 231 -2.84 -15.85 31.66
N THR A 232 -3.09 -16.42 30.49
CA THR A 232 -2.85 -17.84 30.21
C THR A 232 -1.74 -17.95 29.19
N ASP A 233 -0.66 -18.61 29.55
CA ASP A 233 0.51 -18.79 28.69
C ASP A 233 0.55 -20.19 28.05
N LYS A 234 -0.22 -21.14 28.64
CA LYS A 234 -0.26 -22.53 28.18
C LYS A 234 -1.68 -23.07 28.19
N LEU A 235 -2.04 -23.78 27.11
CA LEU A 235 -3.30 -24.49 26.95
C LEU A 235 -3.03 -25.98 26.78
N THR A 236 -3.76 -26.81 27.56
CA THR A 236 -3.72 -28.27 27.37
C THR A 236 -5.06 -28.73 26.85
N LEU A 237 -5.08 -29.20 25.61
CA LEU A 237 -6.27 -29.62 24.89
C LEU A 237 -6.35 -31.16 24.87
N SER A 238 -7.51 -31.73 25.15
CA SER A 238 -7.74 -33.15 24.88
C SER A 238 -7.86 -33.40 23.38
N SER A 239 -7.67 -34.62 22.92
CA SER A 239 -7.83 -34.98 21.51
C SER A 239 -9.22 -34.69 20.92
N ARG A 240 -10.24 -34.50 21.78
CA ARG A 240 -11.60 -34.11 21.38
C ARG A 240 -11.75 -32.58 21.19
N ASN A 241 -10.80 -31.79 21.71
CA ASN A 241 -10.79 -30.35 21.68
C ASN A 241 -9.74 -29.79 20.71
N ASN A 242 -9.37 -30.56 19.67
CA ASN A 242 -8.32 -30.26 18.74
C ASN A 242 -8.71 -29.31 17.58
N ASN A 243 -9.95 -28.78 17.64
CA ASN A 243 -10.43 -27.71 16.78
C ASN A 243 -10.55 -26.43 17.62
N PHE A 244 -9.69 -25.48 17.39
CA PHE A 244 -9.66 -24.24 18.19
C PHE A 244 -9.42 -23.01 17.34
N SER A 245 -9.80 -21.86 17.86
CA SER A 245 -9.46 -20.56 17.28
C SER A 245 -9.14 -19.55 18.36
N PHE A 246 -8.20 -18.66 18.04
CA PHE A 246 -7.85 -17.50 18.84
C PHE A 246 -8.35 -16.24 18.18
N ASP A 247 -9.06 -15.41 18.92
CA ASP A 247 -9.29 -14.03 18.55
C ASP A 247 -8.25 -13.15 19.26
N PHE A 248 -7.65 -12.24 18.51
CA PHE A 248 -6.63 -11.33 19.00
C PHE A 248 -6.88 -9.91 18.51
N VAL A 249 -6.36 -8.94 19.23
CA VAL A 249 -6.45 -7.53 18.89
C VAL A 249 -5.10 -6.86 19.06
N ALA A 250 -4.78 -5.98 18.16
CA ALA A 250 -3.66 -5.06 18.32
C ALA A 250 -4.20 -3.72 18.81
N LEU A 251 -3.76 -3.31 19.99
CA LEU A 251 -4.12 -2.03 20.59
C LEU A 251 -3.26 -0.94 19.95
N HIS A 252 -3.86 -0.22 19.03
CA HIS A 252 -3.28 0.91 18.35
C HIS A 252 -4.37 1.96 18.09
N PHE A 253 -4.19 3.18 18.59
CA PHE A 253 -5.27 4.18 18.64
C PHE A 253 -5.39 5.01 17.34
N THR A 254 -4.37 4.98 16.47
CA THR A 254 -4.29 5.91 15.33
C THR A 254 -4.76 5.27 14.01
N SER A 255 -4.69 3.95 13.83
CA SER A 255 -4.94 3.31 12.52
C SER A 255 -5.46 1.88 12.66
N THR A 256 -6.56 1.68 13.36
CA THR A 256 -7.14 0.34 13.65
C THR A 256 -7.51 -0.45 12.40
N ASP A 257 -7.87 0.21 11.30
CA ASP A 257 -8.34 -0.43 10.06
C ASP A 257 -7.20 -0.87 9.13
N LYS A 258 -5.96 -0.40 9.39
CA LYS A 258 -4.78 -0.69 8.57
C LYS A 258 -3.89 -1.79 9.16
N ILE A 259 -4.24 -2.32 10.32
CA ILE A 259 -3.42 -3.32 11.01
C ILE A 259 -3.46 -4.63 10.23
N ILE A 260 -2.27 -5.11 9.89
CA ILE A 260 -2.04 -6.41 9.27
C ILE A 260 -1.54 -7.37 10.34
N TYR A 261 -2.12 -8.57 10.40
CA TYR A 261 -1.67 -9.61 11.31
C TYR A 261 -0.97 -10.71 10.55
N LYS A 262 0.09 -11.28 11.16
CA LYS A 262 0.67 -12.55 10.75
C LYS A 262 0.66 -13.49 11.94
N TYR A 263 0.25 -14.73 11.71
CA TYR A 263 0.23 -15.76 12.75
C TYR A 263 0.83 -17.07 12.24
N LYS A 264 1.25 -17.90 13.17
CA LYS A 264 1.86 -19.20 12.89
C LYS A 264 1.65 -20.13 14.08
N LEU A 265 1.31 -21.38 13.82
CA LEU A 265 1.36 -22.47 14.77
C LEU A 265 2.63 -23.29 14.51
N GLU A 266 3.69 -23.00 15.26
CA GLU A 266 4.96 -23.72 15.14
C GLU A 266 4.77 -25.19 15.49
N GLY A 267 5.33 -26.06 14.67
CA GLY A 267 5.09 -27.51 14.72
C GLY A 267 3.98 -27.98 13.78
N PHE A 268 3.17 -27.08 13.22
CA PHE A 268 2.12 -27.37 12.26
C PHE A 268 2.25 -26.56 10.96
N ASP A 269 2.35 -25.25 11.06
CA ASP A 269 2.50 -24.37 9.90
C ASP A 269 3.97 -24.32 9.44
N LYS A 270 4.20 -24.35 8.12
CA LYS A 270 5.54 -24.16 7.54
C LYS A 270 5.97 -22.70 7.57
N GLU A 271 5.05 -21.77 7.24
CA GLU A 271 5.30 -20.35 7.09
C GLU A 271 4.32 -19.51 7.89
N TRP A 272 4.61 -18.20 8.01
CA TRP A 272 3.69 -17.23 8.60
C TRP A 272 2.48 -17.02 7.67
N ILE A 273 1.29 -17.12 8.21
CA ILE A 273 0.03 -16.86 7.53
C ILE A 273 -0.34 -15.40 7.72
N THR A 274 -0.54 -14.66 6.62
CA THR A 274 -1.04 -13.29 6.68
C THR A 274 -2.56 -13.31 6.74
N SER A 275 -3.15 -12.64 7.74
CA SER A 275 -4.61 -12.52 7.81
C SER A 275 -5.15 -11.62 6.72
N GLU A 276 -6.37 -11.88 6.25
CA GLU A 276 -7.13 -10.94 5.43
C GLU A 276 -7.38 -9.65 6.20
N GLN A 277 -7.53 -8.54 5.48
CA GLN A 277 -7.77 -7.24 6.08
C GLN A 277 -9.03 -7.26 6.96
N GLY A 278 -8.88 -6.82 8.22
CA GLY A 278 -9.96 -6.83 9.20
C GLY A 278 -10.20 -8.16 9.92
N ASN A 279 -9.60 -9.25 9.47
CA ASN A 279 -9.69 -10.55 10.17
C ASN A 279 -8.71 -10.59 11.35
N ARG A 280 -9.25 -10.78 12.55
CA ARG A 280 -8.54 -10.81 13.84
C ARG A 280 -8.61 -12.19 14.50
N SER A 281 -8.80 -13.23 13.71
CA SER A 281 -8.96 -14.60 14.18
C SER A 281 -8.07 -15.58 13.43
N ALA A 282 -7.43 -16.50 14.15
CA ALA A 282 -6.68 -17.62 13.63
C ALA A 282 -7.41 -18.92 13.98
N LYS A 283 -7.76 -19.72 12.99
CA LYS A 283 -8.55 -20.94 13.17
C LYS A 283 -7.75 -22.16 12.74
N TYR A 284 -7.71 -23.15 13.62
CA TYR A 284 -7.05 -24.43 13.41
C TYR A 284 -8.03 -25.58 13.62
N THR A 285 -7.98 -26.55 12.72
CA THR A 285 -8.88 -27.70 12.74
C THR A 285 -8.08 -29.00 12.67
N ASN A 286 -8.54 -30.00 13.43
CA ASN A 286 -7.98 -31.34 13.43
C ASN A 286 -6.46 -31.40 13.69
N ILE A 287 -6.01 -30.62 14.70
CA ILE A 287 -4.59 -30.58 15.04
C ILE A 287 -4.18 -31.90 15.70
N PRO A 288 -3.13 -32.57 15.18
CA PRO A 288 -2.61 -33.82 15.75
C PRO A 288 -2.14 -33.68 17.19
N PRO A 289 -2.07 -34.78 17.96
CA PRO A 289 -1.42 -34.76 19.28
C PRO A 289 0.03 -34.29 19.18
N GLY A 290 0.42 -33.36 20.05
CA GLY A 290 1.77 -32.76 20.01
C GLY A 290 1.87 -31.51 20.86
N ASN A 291 3.06 -30.89 20.85
CA ASN A 291 3.32 -29.61 21.48
C ASN A 291 3.55 -28.56 20.39
N TYR A 292 2.89 -27.45 20.51
CA TYR A 292 2.85 -26.38 19.53
C TYR A 292 3.06 -25.04 20.22
N LEU A 293 3.58 -24.06 19.47
CA LEU A 293 3.65 -22.68 19.90
C LEU A 293 2.87 -21.81 18.91
N PHE A 294 1.74 -21.29 19.35
CA PHE A 294 1.01 -20.27 18.59
C PHE A 294 1.67 -18.92 18.78
N SER A 295 1.96 -18.26 17.68
CA SER A 295 2.59 -16.92 17.66
C SER A 295 1.79 -16.01 16.75
N VAL A 296 1.52 -14.77 17.18
CA VAL A 296 0.87 -13.74 16.36
C VAL A 296 1.61 -12.43 16.50
N LYS A 297 1.82 -11.72 15.39
CA LYS A 297 2.43 -10.39 15.34
C LYS A 297 1.61 -9.46 14.46
N ALA A 298 1.68 -8.15 14.72
CA ALA A 298 0.94 -7.14 14.01
C ALA A 298 1.85 -6.02 13.49
N SER A 299 1.42 -5.40 12.39
CA SER A 299 2.09 -4.26 11.79
C SER A 299 1.07 -3.25 11.31
N CYS A 300 1.38 -1.95 11.45
CA CYS A 300 0.56 -0.85 10.93
C CYS A 300 0.96 -0.44 9.50
N ASN A 301 2.18 -0.79 9.07
CA ASN A 301 2.75 -0.37 7.78
C ASN A 301 3.19 -1.55 6.89
N GLY A 302 3.10 -2.79 7.39
CA GLY A 302 3.57 -3.99 6.71
C GLY A 302 5.08 -4.23 6.75
N GLU A 303 5.87 -3.27 7.22
CA GLU A 303 7.34 -3.31 7.26
C GLU A 303 7.85 -3.62 8.68
N THR A 304 7.43 -2.83 9.66
CA THR A 304 7.80 -3.01 11.07
C THR A 304 6.74 -3.83 11.80
N TRP A 305 7.17 -4.88 12.49
CA TRP A 305 6.31 -5.84 13.17
C TRP A 305 6.47 -5.75 14.68
N SER A 306 5.35 -5.89 15.41
CA SER A 306 5.38 -6.01 16.87
C SER A 306 6.14 -7.24 17.32
N GLU A 307 6.57 -7.27 18.58
CA GLU A 307 6.96 -8.51 19.25
C GLU A 307 5.80 -9.52 19.16
N PRO A 308 6.09 -10.80 18.88
CA PRO A 308 5.04 -11.81 18.77
C PRO A 308 4.42 -12.12 20.13
N LEU A 309 3.09 -12.09 20.20
CA LEU A 309 2.33 -12.64 21.31
C LEU A 309 2.27 -14.17 21.15
N LYS A 310 2.61 -14.92 22.21
CA LYS A 310 2.80 -16.37 22.16
C LYS A 310 1.87 -17.11 23.10
N MET A 311 1.49 -18.34 22.72
CA MET A 311 0.68 -19.25 23.51
C MET A 311 1.18 -20.69 23.30
N GLU A 312 1.61 -21.37 24.35
CA GLU A 312 1.94 -22.77 24.29
C GLU A 312 0.67 -23.63 24.22
N ILE A 313 0.65 -24.58 23.29
CA ILE A 313 -0.51 -25.48 23.10
C ILE A 313 -0.01 -26.90 23.12
N GLN A 314 -0.59 -27.70 24.01
CA GLN A 314 -0.36 -29.12 24.10
C GLN A 314 -1.65 -29.87 23.75
N VAL A 315 -1.65 -30.64 22.67
CA VAL A 315 -2.76 -31.52 22.30
C VAL A 315 -2.42 -32.94 22.76
N LEU A 316 -3.22 -33.45 23.69
CA LEU A 316 -3.00 -34.77 24.30
C LEU A 316 -3.41 -35.90 23.37
N GLN A 317 -2.70 -37.02 23.44
CA GLN A 317 -3.10 -38.23 22.75
C GLN A 317 -4.42 -38.80 23.28
N PRO A 318 -5.25 -39.43 22.42
CA PRO A 318 -6.40 -40.17 22.86
C PRO A 318 -6.03 -41.20 23.93
N LEU A 319 -6.89 -41.38 24.94
CA LEU A 319 -6.60 -42.29 26.05
C LEU A 319 -6.17 -43.71 25.61
N LEU A 320 -6.86 -44.28 24.63
CA LEU A 320 -6.60 -45.61 24.11
C LEU A 320 -5.25 -45.76 23.38
N LEU A 321 -4.64 -44.67 22.93
CA LEU A 321 -3.32 -44.65 22.28
C LEU A 321 -2.18 -44.30 23.23
N ARG A 322 -2.42 -44.17 24.54
CA ARG A 322 -1.36 -43.95 25.53
C ARG A 322 -0.61 -45.28 25.77
N TRP A 323 0.70 -45.19 25.98
CA TRP A 323 1.61 -46.33 26.05
C TRP A 323 1.16 -47.45 27.00
N TYR A 324 0.55 -47.10 28.14
CA TYR A 324 0.06 -48.09 29.11
C TYR A 324 -1.18 -48.87 28.64
N PHE A 325 -2.03 -48.29 27.78
CA PHE A 325 -3.13 -49.01 27.14
C PHE A 325 -2.60 -49.93 26.02
N ILE A 326 -1.55 -49.49 25.29
CA ILE A 326 -0.90 -50.33 24.28
C ILE A 326 -0.25 -51.54 24.94
N LEU A 327 0.41 -51.38 26.08
CA LEU A 327 0.95 -52.50 26.88
C LEU A 327 -0.16 -53.44 27.38
N LEU A 328 -1.30 -52.90 27.87
CA LEU A 328 -2.43 -53.70 28.26
C LEU A 328 -3.01 -54.52 27.09
N TYR A 329 -3.02 -53.93 25.89
CA TYR A 329 -3.49 -54.58 24.66
C TYR A 329 -2.56 -55.70 24.17
N ILE A 330 -1.25 -55.62 24.47
CA ILE A 330 -0.26 -56.61 24.14
C ILE A 330 -0.30 -57.76 25.17
N LEU A 331 -0.75 -57.50 26.41
CA LEU A 331 -0.84 -58.47 27.51
C LEU A 331 -2.15 -59.30 27.50
N ILE A 332 -3.16 -58.89 26.73
CA ILE A 332 -4.41 -59.62 26.47
C ILE A 332 -4.30 -60.38 25.15
#